data_60b52edfcea9760205d7e07a0e02e509
#
_entry.id   60b52edfcea9760205d7e07a0e02e509
#
_cell.length_a   1.000
_cell.length_b   1.000
_cell.length_c   1.000
_cell.angle_alpha   90.00
_cell.angle_beta   90.00
_cell.angle_gamma   90.00
#
_symmetry.space_group_name_H-M   'P 1'
#
loop_
_entity.id
_entity.type
_entity.pdbx_description
1 polymer ?
#
loop_
_entity_poly.entity_id
_entity_poly.type
_entity_poly.pdbx_seq_one_letter_code
_entity_poly.pdbx_strand_id
1 'polypeptide(L)'
;MFKFNNCDHLNMKDGNLTERQRVILRHRRQGLSQQQIADIIGTSKANVYTIEKSALENVRRAHETLQFMYTLDAGFLCVIPSGADLLIVPEMIFHEASGRGVKVRYDTIGLINRLCDSVPEHVRARLVKDEIQVYLNDDGEIYFE
;
A
#
# COMPACT_ATOMS: atom_id res chain seq x y z
N MET A 1 18.88 -2.95 -10.17
CA MET A 1 18.20 -2.15 -11.19
C MET A 1 17.48 -3.10 -12.14
N PHE A 2 16.18 -3.27 -12.00
CA PHE A 2 15.41 -4.13 -12.88
C PHE A 2 15.12 -3.36 -14.18
N LYS A 3 15.76 -3.74 -15.27
CA LYS A 3 15.38 -3.28 -16.60
C LYS A 3 14.12 -4.05 -17.02
N PHE A 4 12.99 -3.37 -17.07
CA PHE A 4 11.87 -3.85 -17.84
C PHE A 4 12.24 -3.74 -19.31
N ASN A 5 12.77 -4.79 -19.89
CA ASN A 5 12.88 -4.91 -21.32
C ASN A 5 11.48 -5.07 -21.90
N ASN A 6 11.22 -4.16 -22.80
CA ASN A 6 10.05 -4.09 -23.65
C ASN A 6 9.89 -5.40 -24.43
N CYS A 7 8.65 -5.76 -24.70
CA CYS A 7 8.22 -6.86 -25.55
C CYS A 7 8.42 -8.24 -24.92
N ASP A 8 7.35 -8.68 -24.31
CA ASP A 8 6.75 -9.91 -24.76
C ASP A 8 5.36 -9.95 -24.17
N HIS A 9 4.42 -10.44 -24.92
CA HIS A 9 3.12 -10.88 -24.49
C HIS A 9 3.27 -11.83 -23.30
N LEU A 10 3.67 -11.28 -22.14
CA LEU A 10 3.55 -11.97 -20.89
C LEU A 10 2.07 -12.27 -20.76
N ASN A 11 1.77 -13.51 -21.01
CA ASN A 11 0.52 -14.14 -20.71
C ASN A 11 0.31 -14.00 -19.19
N MET A 12 -0.13 -12.78 -18.77
CA MET A 12 -0.33 -12.41 -17.38
C MET A 12 -1.61 -13.07 -16.86
N LYS A 13 -1.73 -14.39 -17.08
CA LYS A 13 -2.83 -15.20 -16.55
C LYS A 13 -2.72 -15.40 -15.03
N ASP A 14 -1.60 -15.04 -14.43
CA ASP A 14 -1.27 -15.45 -13.07
C ASP A 14 -1.37 -14.34 -12.01
N GLY A 15 -1.96 -13.20 -12.36
CA GLY A 15 -2.25 -12.15 -11.37
C GLY A 15 -3.70 -12.20 -10.88
N ASN A 16 -3.95 -11.66 -9.70
CA ASN A 16 -5.28 -11.58 -9.08
C ASN A 16 -6.28 -10.69 -9.84
N LEU A 17 -5.88 -10.08 -10.95
CA LEU A 17 -6.71 -9.20 -11.78
C LEU A 17 -6.95 -9.81 -13.16
N THR A 18 -8.22 -9.89 -13.55
CA THR A 18 -8.60 -10.23 -14.92
C THR A 18 -8.18 -9.11 -15.89
N GLU A 19 -8.06 -9.42 -17.18
CA GLU A 19 -7.74 -8.40 -18.19
C GLU A 19 -8.77 -7.26 -18.20
N ARG A 20 -10.04 -7.57 -18.05
CA ARG A 20 -11.11 -6.56 -17.99
C ARG A 20 -10.97 -5.65 -16.78
N GLN A 21 -10.60 -6.18 -15.62
CA GLN A 21 -10.28 -5.39 -14.43
C GLN A 21 -9.08 -4.46 -14.67
N ARG A 22 -8.03 -4.95 -15.30
CA ARG A 22 -6.83 -4.16 -15.65
C ARG A 22 -7.15 -3.01 -16.59
N VAL A 23 -7.95 -3.26 -17.62
CA VAL A 23 -8.38 -2.23 -18.58
C VAL A 23 -9.13 -1.12 -17.85
N ILE A 24 -10.09 -1.46 -16.99
CA ILE A 24 -10.86 -0.48 -16.22
C ILE A 24 -9.94 0.33 -15.30
N LEU A 25 -9.04 -0.30 -14.56
CA LEU A 25 -8.13 0.40 -13.67
C LEU A 25 -7.18 1.33 -14.42
N ARG A 26 -6.68 0.95 -15.62
CA ARG A 26 -5.86 1.83 -16.47
C ARG A 26 -6.63 3.08 -16.87
N HIS A 27 -7.86 2.92 -17.33
CA HIS A 27 -8.70 4.06 -17.73
C HIS A 27 -9.04 4.96 -16.54
N ARG A 28 -9.32 4.40 -15.38
CA ARG A 28 -9.53 5.19 -14.14
C ARG A 28 -8.28 5.98 -13.77
N ARG A 29 -7.09 5.39 -13.91
CA ARG A 29 -5.81 6.08 -13.67
C ARG A 29 -5.56 7.23 -14.64
N GLN A 30 -6.09 7.16 -15.85
CA GLN A 30 -6.09 8.23 -16.84
C GLN A 30 -7.13 9.33 -16.57
N GLY A 31 -7.94 9.20 -15.53
CA GLY A 31 -8.95 10.16 -15.13
C GLY A 31 -10.34 9.98 -15.79
N LEU A 32 -10.56 8.89 -16.54
CA LEU A 32 -11.86 8.64 -17.16
C LEU A 32 -12.91 8.28 -16.11
N SER A 33 -14.14 8.78 -16.32
CA SER A 33 -15.30 8.40 -15.51
C SER A 33 -15.76 6.98 -15.83
N GLN A 34 -16.53 6.38 -14.92
CA GLN A 34 -17.11 5.05 -15.15
C GLN A 34 -18.02 5.02 -16.39
N GLN A 35 -18.73 6.11 -16.69
CA GLN A 35 -19.56 6.21 -17.89
C GLN A 35 -18.73 6.24 -19.17
N GLN A 36 -17.65 7.03 -19.20
CA GLN A 36 -16.73 7.07 -20.33
C GLN A 36 -16.09 5.70 -20.59
N ILE A 37 -15.70 5.00 -19.53
CA ILE A 37 -15.16 3.65 -19.65
C ILE A 37 -16.22 2.68 -20.18
N ALA A 38 -17.44 2.75 -19.68
CA ALA A 38 -18.56 1.93 -20.16
C ALA A 38 -18.80 2.11 -21.67
N ASP A 39 -18.75 3.34 -22.14
CA ASP A 39 -18.91 3.68 -23.56
C ASP A 39 -17.75 3.12 -24.41
N ILE A 40 -16.52 3.18 -23.91
CA ILE A 40 -15.34 2.66 -24.61
C ILE A 40 -15.35 1.13 -24.73
N ILE A 41 -15.68 0.43 -23.64
CA ILE A 41 -15.62 -1.04 -23.62
C ILE A 41 -16.93 -1.72 -23.99
N GLY A 42 -17.98 -0.96 -24.31
CA GLY A 42 -19.27 -1.47 -24.77
C GLY A 42 -20.08 -2.17 -23.68
N THR A 43 -20.20 -1.55 -22.49
CA THR A 43 -20.95 -2.09 -21.36
C THR A 43 -21.72 -1.00 -20.62
N SER A 44 -22.39 -1.34 -19.51
CA SER A 44 -23.09 -0.37 -18.66
C SER A 44 -22.18 0.23 -17.59
N LYS A 45 -22.49 1.44 -17.15
CA LYS A 45 -21.83 2.08 -15.99
C LYS A 45 -21.91 1.21 -14.74
N ALA A 46 -23.05 0.59 -14.49
CA ALA A 46 -23.24 -0.31 -13.33
C ALA A 46 -22.28 -1.51 -13.40
N ASN A 47 -22.07 -2.09 -14.58
CA ASN A 47 -21.13 -3.18 -14.77
C ASN A 47 -19.68 -2.73 -14.54
N VAL A 48 -19.29 -1.54 -15.05
CA VAL A 48 -17.97 -0.95 -14.79
C VAL A 48 -17.75 -0.75 -13.29
N TYR A 49 -18.73 -0.21 -12.58
CA TYR A 49 -18.67 -0.04 -11.12
C TYR A 49 -18.43 -1.38 -10.40
N THR A 50 -19.19 -2.42 -10.75
CA THR A 50 -19.06 -3.75 -10.13
C THR A 50 -17.68 -4.35 -10.38
N ILE A 51 -17.18 -4.27 -11.60
CA ILE A 51 -15.85 -4.79 -11.97
C ILE A 51 -14.74 -4.00 -11.29
N GLU A 52 -14.84 -2.66 -11.26
CA GLU A 52 -13.88 -1.79 -10.56
C GLU A 52 -13.82 -2.09 -9.07
N LYS A 53 -14.98 -2.22 -8.42
CA LYS A 53 -15.06 -2.58 -7.00
C LYS A 53 -14.40 -3.92 -6.71
N SER A 54 -14.66 -4.92 -7.52
CA SER A 54 -14.03 -6.25 -7.41
C SER A 54 -12.52 -6.18 -7.65
N ALA A 55 -12.07 -5.37 -8.62
CA ALA A 55 -10.66 -5.17 -8.90
C ALA A 55 -9.92 -4.53 -7.72
N LEU A 56 -10.49 -3.47 -7.14
CA LEU A 56 -9.91 -2.80 -5.98
C LEU A 56 -9.86 -3.71 -4.75
N GLU A 57 -10.86 -4.55 -4.54
CA GLU A 57 -10.83 -5.55 -3.47
C GLU A 57 -9.72 -6.59 -3.68
N ASN A 58 -9.50 -7.04 -4.92
CA ASN A 58 -8.37 -7.93 -5.23
C ASN A 58 -7.02 -7.27 -4.99
N VAL A 59 -6.89 -5.99 -5.33
CA VAL A 59 -5.67 -5.20 -5.03
C VAL A 59 -5.45 -5.10 -3.53
N ARG A 60 -6.49 -4.80 -2.75
CA ARG A 60 -6.42 -4.73 -1.29
C ARG A 60 -5.94 -6.05 -0.67
N ARG A 61 -6.52 -7.18 -1.08
CA ARG A 61 -6.13 -8.52 -0.61
C ARG A 61 -4.68 -8.85 -0.98
N ALA A 62 -4.24 -8.49 -2.18
CA ALA A 62 -2.86 -8.70 -2.60
C ALA A 62 -1.89 -7.86 -1.74
N HIS A 63 -2.26 -6.62 -1.44
CA HIS A 63 -1.49 -5.75 -0.56
C HIS A 63 -1.36 -6.34 0.86
N GLU A 64 -2.47 -6.80 1.45
CA GLU A 64 -2.47 -7.44 2.76
C GLU A 64 -1.58 -8.70 2.79
N THR A 65 -1.62 -9.51 1.73
CA THR A 65 -0.76 -10.69 1.61
C THR A 65 0.72 -10.32 1.59
N LEU A 66 1.09 -9.30 0.82
CA LEU A 66 2.47 -8.80 0.78
C LEU A 66 2.89 -8.22 2.13
N GLN A 67 2.01 -7.46 2.77
CA GLN A 67 2.25 -6.91 4.10
C GLN A 67 2.55 -8.02 5.12
N PHE A 68 1.73 -9.07 5.13
CA PHE A 68 1.97 -10.25 5.97
C PHE A 68 3.33 -10.90 5.67
N MET A 69 3.67 -11.10 4.41
CA MET A 69 4.96 -11.69 4.03
C MET A 69 6.15 -10.85 4.51
N TYR A 70 6.04 -9.54 4.43
CA TYR A 70 7.08 -8.64 4.92
C TYR A 70 7.25 -8.71 6.45
N THR A 71 6.17 -8.91 7.19
CA THR A 71 6.24 -9.06 8.65
C THR A 71 6.91 -10.36 9.10
N LEU A 72 6.91 -11.40 8.26
CA LEU A 72 7.60 -12.67 8.58
C LEU A 72 9.12 -12.51 8.69
N ASP A 73 9.70 -11.61 7.90
CA ASP A 73 11.14 -11.34 7.86
C ASP A 73 11.54 -10.15 8.75
N ALA A 74 10.57 -9.47 9.35
CA ALA A 74 10.78 -8.32 10.20
C ALA A 74 10.48 -8.64 11.68
N GLY A 75 11.31 -8.13 12.58
CA GLY A 75 11.05 -8.22 14.02
C GLY A 75 10.11 -7.10 14.48
N PHE A 76 9.25 -7.40 15.46
CA PHE A 76 8.46 -6.39 16.14
C PHE A 76 9.37 -5.32 16.75
N LEU A 77 9.08 -4.05 16.50
CA LEU A 77 9.87 -2.93 17.00
C LEU A 77 9.18 -2.23 18.19
N CYS A 78 8.01 -1.69 17.95
CA CYS A 78 7.25 -0.93 18.95
C CYS A 78 5.78 -0.80 18.55
N VAL A 79 5.00 -0.19 19.41
CA VAL A 79 3.61 0.19 19.17
C VAL A 79 3.50 1.70 19.14
N ILE A 80 2.81 2.22 18.14
CA ILE A 80 2.38 3.61 18.10
C ILE A 80 1.00 3.66 18.76
N PRO A 81 0.85 4.38 19.87
CA PRO A 81 -0.42 4.42 20.58
C PRO A 81 -1.48 5.24 19.83
N SER A 82 -2.74 4.90 20.04
CA SER A 82 -3.87 5.74 19.63
C SER A 82 -3.70 7.15 20.20
N GLY A 83 -4.00 8.17 19.39
CA GLY A 83 -3.86 9.58 19.77
C GLY A 83 -2.46 10.17 19.56
N ALA A 84 -1.48 9.36 19.13
CA ALA A 84 -0.15 9.87 18.82
C ALA A 84 -0.18 10.89 17.67
N ASP A 85 0.60 11.96 17.80
CA ASP A 85 0.79 12.94 16.74
C ASP A 85 1.75 12.36 15.68
N LEU A 86 1.36 12.39 14.41
CA LEU A 86 2.16 11.89 13.29
C LEU A 86 3.56 12.51 13.21
N LEU A 87 3.73 13.75 13.69
CA LEU A 87 5.03 14.41 13.68
C LEU A 87 6.01 13.87 14.73
N ILE A 88 5.50 13.20 15.76
CA ILE A 88 6.30 12.60 16.84
C ILE A 88 6.63 11.13 16.52
N VAL A 89 5.80 10.46 15.73
CA VAL A 89 5.96 9.03 15.41
C VAL A 89 7.35 8.70 14.84
N PRO A 90 7.93 9.46 13.89
CA PRO A 90 9.27 9.16 13.38
C PRO A 90 10.35 9.15 14.47
N GLU A 91 10.30 10.10 15.40
CA GLU A 91 11.26 10.18 16.51
C GLU A 91 11.18 8.94 17.41
N MET A 92 9.96 8.49 17.71
CA MET A 92 9.73 7.24 18.46
C MET A 92 10.37 6.04 17.73
N ILE A 93 10.11 5.90 16.44
CA ILE A 93 10.62 4.79 15.62
C ILE A 93 12.15 4.85 15.53
N PHE A 94 12.73 6.01 15.27
CA PHE A 94 14.18 6.17 15.19
C PHE A 94 14.86 5.85 16.52
N HIS A 95 14.27 6.23 17.64
CA HIS A 95 14.78 5.92 18.98
C HIS A 95 14.82 4.41 19.21
N GLU A 96 13.73 3.71 18.96
CA GLU A 96 13.64 2.25 19.12
C GLU A 96 14.58 1.49 18.17
N ALA A 97 14.66 1.91 16.91
CA ALA A 97 15.57 1.31 15.92
C ALA A 97 17.05 1.51 16.30
N SER A 98 17.38 2.70 16.80
CA SER A 98 18.73 3.01 17.28
C SER A 98 19.13 2.11 18.46
N GLY A 99 18.20 1.82 19.37
CA GLY A 99 18.40 0.87 20.46
C GLY A 99 18.75 -0.55 20.01
N ARG A 100 18.36 -0.92 18.78
CA ARG A 100 18.71 -2.20 18.13
C ARG A 100 19.93 -2.13 17.22
N GLY A 101 20.53 -0.96 17.07
CA GLY A 101 21.67 -0.76 16.18
C GLY A 101 21.32 -0.79 14.68
N VAL A 102 20.05 -0.64 14.34
CA VAL A 102 19.57 -0.63 12.95
C VAL A 102 19.26 0.79 12.52
N LYS A 103 19.79 1.18 11.36
CA LYS A 103 19.47 2.47 10.74
C LYS A 103 18.24 2.35 9.86
N VAL A 104 17.19 3.11 10.18
CA VAL A 104 15.98 3.19 9.38
C VAL A 104 16.29 3.79 8.01
N ARG A 105 15.72 3.24 6.94
CA ARG A 105 15.95 3.65 5.54
C ARG A 105 15.32 5.00 5.18
N TYR A 106 14.35 5.44 5.95
CA TYR A 106 13.54 6.63 5.68
C TYR A 106 14.02 7.80 6.51
N ASP A 107 13.89 9.01 5.95
CA ASP A 107 13.88 10.23 6.72
C ASP A 107 12.51 10.46 7.40
N THR A 108 12.38 11.52 8.15
CA THR A 108 11.15 11.87 8.90
C THR A 108 9.93 11.94 7.98
N ILE A 109 10.04 12.63 6.85
CA ILE A 109 8.93 12.82 5.91
C ILE A 109 8.60 11.51 5.19
N GLY A 110 9.62 10.79 4.74
CA GLY A 110 9.47 9.50 4.09
C GLY A 110 8.77 8.47 4.99
N LEU A 111 9.09 8.48 6.29
CA LEU A 111 8.48 7.57 7.26
C LEU A 111 7.00 7.92 7.52
N ILE A 112 6.66 9.21 7.62
CA ILE A 112 5.26 9.66 7.75
C ILE A 112 4.45 9.25 6.50
N ASN A 113 4.99 9.50 5.30
CA ASN A 113 4.31 9.12 4.06
C ASN A 113 4.09 7.61 3.99
N ARG A 114 5.12 6.81 4.32
CA ARG A 114 5.00 5.36 4.33
C ARG A 114 3.94 4.86 5.31
N LEU A 115 3.85 5.46 6.49
CA LEU A 115 2.81 5.13 7.47
C LEU A 115 1.42 5.45 6.91
N CYS A 116 1.22 6.65 6.39
CA CYS A 116 -0.06 7.07 5.81
C CYS A 116 -0.47 6.22 4.61
N ASP A 117 0.48 5.75 3.80
CA ASP A 117 0.22 4.90 2.64
C ASP A 117 -0.06 3.43 3.04
N SER A 118 0.58 2.95 4.09
CA SER A 118 0.46 1.55 4.53
C SER A 118 -0.83 1.28 5.31
N VAL A 119 -1.23 2.19 6.18
CA VAL A 119 -2.37 2.03 7.09
C VAL A 119 -3.25 3.30 7.13
N PRO A 120 -3.78 3.73 5.98
CA PRO A 120 -4.53 4.99 5.89
C PRO A 120 -5.77 5.02 6.77
N GLU A 121 -6.39 3.88 7.05
CA GLU A 121 -7.54 3.73 7.93
C GLU A 121 -7.24 4.03 9.39
N HIS A 122 -5.99 3.90 9.82
CA HIS A 122 -5.52 4.18 11.19
C HIS A 122 -5.06 5.63 11.39
N VAL A 123 -5.13 6.46 10.35
CA VAL A 123 -4.70 7.86 10.38
C VAL A 123 -5.89 8.78 10.12
N ARG A 124 -6.07 9.79 10.97
CA ARG A 124 -7.07 10.83 10.77
C ARG A 124 -6.43 12.20 10.97
N ALA A 125 -6.35 12.97 9.89
CA ALA A 125 -5.64 14.25 9.87
C ALA A 125 -4.19 14.09 10.38
N ARG A 126 -3.85 14.63 11.54
CA ARG A 126 -2.51 14.59 12.12
C ARG A 126 -2.36 13.53 13.22
N LEU A 127 -3.41 12.80 13.54
CA LEU A 127 -3.45 11.88 14.69
C LEU A 127 -3.58 10.43 14.24
N VAL A 128 -2.92 9.56 14.97
CA VAL A 128 -3.14 8.11 14.92
C VAL A 128 -4.46 7.80 15.62
N LYS A 129 -5.38 7.16 14.91
CA LYS A 129 -6.72 6.85 15.38
C LYS A 129 -6.74 5.60 16.26
N ASP A 130 -6.11 4.54 15.76
CA ASP A 130 -6.03 3.24 16.43
C ASP A 130 -4.55 2.87 16.61
N GLU A 131 -4.26 1.99 17.55
CA GLU A 131 -2.91 1.47 17.79
C GLU A 131 -2.33 0.83 16.52
N ILE A 132 -1.07 1.12 16.21
CA ILE A 132 -0.34 0.59 15.06
C ILE A 132 0.88 -0.17 15.54
N GLN A 133 1.04 -1.41 15.11
CA GLN A 133 2.24 -2.20 15.35
C GLN A 133 3.30 -1.87 14.30
N VAL A 134 4.53 -1.71 14.75
CA VAL A 134 5.68 -1.37 13.90
C VAL A 134 6.68 -2.52 13.89
N TYR A 135 7.10 -2.91 12.70
CA TYR A 135 8.10 -3.95 12.47
C TYR A 135 9.30 -3.38 11.72
N LEU A 136 10.47 -3.88 12.04
CA LEU A 136 11.75 -3.47 11.46
C LEU A 136 12.53 -4.70 11.02
N ASN A 137 13.04 -4.72 9.79
CA ASN A 137 13.99 -5.73 9.35
C ASN A 137 15.45 -5.26 9.51
N ASP A 138 16.39 -6.16 9.29
CA ASP A 138 17.83 -5.88 9.44
C ASP A 138 18.37 -4.86 8.42
N ASP A 139 17.66 -4.67 7.32
CA ASP A 139 17.99 -3.69 6.27
C ASP A 139 17.47 -2.27 6.58
N GLY A 140 16.77 -2.07 7.67
CA GLY A 140 16.19 -0.79 8.06
C GLY A 140 14.84 -0.48 7.42
N GLU A 141 14.19 -1.47 6.83
CA GLU A 141 12.84 -1.35 6.27
C GLU A 141 11.80 -1.41 7.39
N ILE A 142 10.81 -0.52 7.32
CA ILE A 142 9.73 -0.41 8.31
C ILE A 142 8.42 -0.90 7.70
N TYR A 143 7.68 -1.67 8.48
CA TYR A 143 6.33 -2.15 8.16
C TYR A 143 5.36 -1.78 9.28
N PHE A 144 4.12 -1.48 8.91
CA PHE A 144 3.04 -1.10 9.82
C PHE A 144 1.87 -2.08 9.68
N GLU A 145 1.26 -2.46 10.83
CA GLU A 145 0.10 -3.34 10.92
C GLU A 145 -0.92 -2.80 11.94
#